data_fcc72d3a021dd6121432054f6ee683c6
#
_entry.id   fcc72d3a021dd6121432054f6ee683c6
#
_cell.length_a   1.000
_cell.length_b   1.000
_cell.length_c   1.000
_cell.angle_alpha   90.00
_cell.angle_beta   90.00
_cell.angle_gamma   90.00
#
_symmetry.space_group_name_H-M   'P 1'
#
loop_
_entity.id
_entity.type
_entity.pdbx_description
1 polymer ?
#
loop_
_entity_poly.entity_id
_entity_poly.type
_entity_poly.pdbx_seq_one_letter_code
_entity_poly.pdbx_strand_id
1 'polypeptide(L)'
;MKNGKEIINKVYQGKVGWLGWQRPGFDLGLRMENLIHKNPHIMGIVLGHHGLFTWGDTSKECYSNSIKLIKQAQTYLNNSIKKYSFGKPLFQKKSYPDFETKLISTIRGQLSIDNSKILHLDKSDITLEFVNSQNLKKVASVGTSCPDHFLRTKRLPMVLPSLSELKKSEEKIDSVIKSHLGKY
;
A
#
# COMPACT_ATOMS: atom_id res chain seq x y z
N MET A 1 -8.81 -3.90 -9.14
CA MET A 1 -9.78 -4.68 -8.33
C MET A 1 -10.79 -5.35 -9.26
N LYS A 2 -10.73 -6.69 -9.40
CA LYS A 2 -11.70 -7.39 -10.29
C LYS A 2 -13.15 -7.24 -9.83
N ASN A 3 -13.40 -7.12 -8.53
CA ASN A 3 -14.76 -7.08 -7.94
C ASN A 3 -15.03 -5.76 -7.20
N GLY A 4 -14.43 -4.65 -7.61
CA GLY A 4 -14.54 -3.37 -6.90
C GLY A 4 -15.98 -2.90 -6.75
N LYS A 5 -16.77 -2.91 -7.83
CA LYS A 5 -18.18 -2.51 -7.82
C LYS A 5 -19.04 -3.34 -6.86
N GLU A 6 -18.86 -4.67 -6.88
CA GLU A 6 -19.61 -5.59 -6.00
C GLU A 6 -19.26 -5.36 -4.53
N ILE A 7 -17.97 -5.19 -4.23
CA ILE A 7 -17.50 -4.92 -2.86
C ILE A 7 -18.06 -3.58 -2.37
N ILE A 8 -18.00 -2.52 -3.18
CA ILE A 8 -18.52 -1.21 -2.82
C ILE A 8 -20.03 -1.27 -2.58
N ASN A 9 -20.79 -1.95 -3.42
CA ASN A 9 -22.22 -2.16 -3.20
C ASN A 9 -22.50 -2.93 -1.90
N LYS A 10 -21.73 -3.97 -1.62
CA LYS A 10 -21.88 -4.76 -0.39
C LYS A 10 -21.52 -3.94 0.85
N VAL A 11 -20.48 -3.12 0.80
CA VAL A 11 -20.04 -2.29 1.92
C VAL A 11 -21.03 -1.16 2.18
N TYR A 12 -21.42 -0.43 1.15
CA TYR A 12 -22.12 0.85 1.29
C TYR A 12 -23.60 0.82 0.91
N GLN A 13 -24.12 -0.32 0.43
CA GLN A 13 -25.55 -0.52 0.15
C GLN A 13 -26.17 0.59 -0.72
N GLY A 14 -25.47 0.99 -1.78
CA GLY A 14 -25.91 2.01 -2.72
C GLY A 14 -25.64 3.46 -2.30
N LYS A 15 -25.15 3.73 -1.08
CA LYS A 15 -24.84 5.10 -0.61
C LYS A 15 -23.54 5.66 -1.18
N VAL A 16 -22.75 4.87 -1.88
CA VAL A 16 -21.48 5.27 -2.48
C VAL A 16 -21.42 4.74 -3.90
N GLY A 17 -21.06 5.62 -4.84
CA GLY A 17 -20.86 5.29 -6.22
C GLY A 17 -19.53 4.58 -6.46
N TRP A 18 -19.43 3.89 -7.58
CA TRP A 18 -18.18 3.27 -8.05
C TRP A 18 -17.85 3.73 -9.47
N LEU A 19 -16.62 4.22 -9.64
CA LEU A 19 -16.01 4.39 -10.96
C LEU A 19 -14.75 3.52 -11.06
N GLY A 20 -14.64 2.77 -12.16
CA GLY A 20 -13.43 2.06 -12.51
C GLY A 20 -12.26 3.02 -12.73
N TRP A 21 -11.05 2.45 -12.85
CA TRP A 21 -9.86 3.26 -13.09
C TRP A 21 -10.03 4.16 -14.33
N GLN A 22 -9.70 5.42 -14.14
CA GLN A 22 -9.64 6.43 -15.17
C GLN A 22 -8.43 7.32 -14.87
N ARG A 23 -7.75 7.79 -15.90
CA ARG A 23 -6.66 8.74 -15.74
C ARG A 23 -7.18 10.01 -15.05
N PRO A 24 -6.44 10.63 -14.10
CA PRO A 24 -6.81 11.91 -13.51
C PRO A 24 -6.95 12.98 -14.60
N GLY A 25 -7.95 13.84 -14.47
CA GLY A 25 -8.19 14.92 -15.40
C GLY A 25 -9.67 15.23 -15.58
N PHE A 26 -9.96 16.09 -16.52
CA PHE A 26 -11.30 16.62 -16.81
C PHE A 26 -12.33 15.52 -17.10
N ASP A 27 -11.96 14.51 -17.90
CA ASP A 27 -12.87 13.39 -18.22
C ASP A 27 -13.31 12.60 -16.97
N LEU A 28 -12.42 12.46 -15.97
CA LEU A 28 -12.78 11.83 -14.71
C LEU A 28 -13.81 12.69 -13.97
N GLY A 29 -13.63 14.02 -13.95
CA GLY A 29 -14.60 14.96 -13.38
C GLY A 29 -15.97 14.83 -14.01
N LEU A 30 -16.08 14.82 -15.35
CA LEU A 30 -17.33 14.63 -16.08
C LEU A 30 -18.01 13.30 -15.76
N ARG A 31 -17.24 12.22 -15.61
CA ARG A 31 -17.79 10.92 -15.22
C ARG A 31 -18.31 10.92 -13.79
N MET A 32 -17.65 11.61 -12.87
CA MET A 32 -18.12 11.78 -11.49
C MET A 32 -19.41 12.57 -11.47
N GLU A 33 -19.47 13.68 -12.16
CA GLU A 33 -20.69 14.53 -12.29
C GLU A 33 -21.85 13.71 -12.85
N ASN A 34 -21.68 13.02 -13.95
CA ASN A 34 -22.71 12.16 -14.54
C ASN A 34 -23.19 11.05 -13.58
N LEU A 35 -22.28 10.50 -12.76
CA LEU A 35 -22.64 9.48 -11.79
C LEU A 35 -23.49 10.09 -10.66
N ILE A 36 -23.16 11.28 -10.18
CA ILE A 36 -23.88 12.01 -9.15
C ILE A 36 -25.28 12.38 -9.65
N HIS A 37 -25.38 12.95 -10.86
CA HIS A 37 -26.69 13.29 -11.44
C HIS A 37 -27.63 12.09 -11.57
N LYS A 38 -27.10 10.93 -11.94
CA LYS A 38 -27.89 9.69 -12.02
C LYS A 38 -28.23 9.09 -10.65
N ASN A 39 -27.50 9.46 -9.61
CA ASN A 39 -27.65 8.89 -8.26
C ASN A 39 -27.51 9.98 -7.20
N PRO A 40 -28.47 10.92 -7.11
CA PRO A 40 -28.36 12.11 -6.25
C PRO A 40 -28.33 11.79 -4.74
N HIS A 41 -28.65 10.55 -4.36
CA HIS A 41 -28.66 10.08 -2.98
C HIS A 41 -27.27 9.60 -2.47
N ILE A 42 -26.28 9.49 -3.35
CA ILE A 42 -24.95 9.05 -2.93
C ILE A 42 -24.21 10.19 -2.22
N MET A 43 -23.42 9.83 -1.20
CA MET A 43 -22.67 10.77 -0.37
C MET A 43 -21.14 10.65 -0.60
N GLY A 44 -20.74 9.86 -1.58
CA GLY A 44 -19.35 9.67 -1.96
C GLY A 44 -19.20 8.76 -3.17
N ILE A 45 -18.02 8.75 -3.75
CA ILE A 45 -17.62 7.89 -4.87
C ILE A 45 -16.29 7.25 -4.55
N VAL A 46 -16.19 5.94 -4.70
CA VAL A 46 -14.90 5.25 -4.73
C VAL A 46 -14.42 5.15 -6.16
N LEU A 47 -13.23 5.69 -6.40
CA LEU A 47 -12.53 5.60 -7.68
C LEU A 47 -11.51 4.46 -7.63
N GLY A 48 -11.60 3.54 -8.57
CA GLY A 48 -10.64 2.43 -8.68
C GLY A 48 -9.21 2.93 -8.82
N HIS A 49 -8.31 2.49 -7.94
CA HIS A 49 -6.91 2.89 -7.84
C HIS A 49 -6.63 4.35 -7.48
N HIS A 50 -7.64 5.14 -7.12
CA HIS A 50 -7.46 6.51 -6.63
C HIS A 50 -7.81 6.62 -5.15
N GLY A 51 -9.06 6.34 -4.78
CA GLY A 51 -9.51 6.45 -3.40
C GLY A 51 -10.98 6.81 -3.27
N LEU A 52 -11.34 7.38 -2.12
CA LEU A 52 -12.69 7.81 -1.78
C LEU A 52 -12.81 9.33 -1.93
N PHE A 53 -13.84 9.77 -2.64
CA PHE A 53 -14.28 11.15 -2.71
C PHE A 53 -15.60 11.31 -1.95
N THR A 54 -15.70 12.37 -1.18
CA THR A 54 -16.88 12.78 -0.45
C THR A 54 -17.10 14.26 -0.60
N TRP A 55 -18.31 14.72 -0.30
CA TRP A 55 -18.69 16.13 -0.35
C TRP A 55 -19.71 16.43 0.76
N GLY A 56 -20.09 17.68 0.89
CA GLY A 56 -21.09 18.21 1.79
C GLY A 56 -21.22 19.71 1.59
N ASP A 57 -22.32 20.30 2.03
CA ASP A 57 -22.58 21.73 1.90
C ASP A 57 -21.67 22.58 2.80
N THR A 58 -21.08 21.94 3.81
CA THR A 58 -20.10 22.54 4.72
C THR A 58 -18.85 21.67 4.83
N SER A 59 -17.71 22.27 5.19
CA SER A 59 -16.45 21.54 5.47
C SER A 59 -16.63 20.48 6.57
N LYS A 60 -17.45 20.79 7.60
CA LYS A 60 -17.75 19.86 8.68
C LYS A 60 -18.55 18.65 8.18
N GLU A 61 -19.52 18.88 7.33
CA GLU A 61 -20.30 17.80 6.73
C GLU A 61 -19.45 16.91 5.82
N CYS A 62 -18.69 17.51 4.91
CA CYS A 62 -17.75 16.77 4.05
C CYS A 62 -16.81 15.89 4.86
N TYR A 63 -16.20 16.44 5.91
CA TYR A 63 -15.34 15.68 6.82
C TYR A 63 -16.08 14.55 7.52
N SER A 64 -17.28 14.83 8.04
CA SER A 64 -18.12 13.84 8.72
C SER A 64 -18.51 12.68 7.79
N ASN A 65 -18.86 12.99 6.54
CA ASN A 65 -19.17 12.00 5.51
C ASN A 65 -17.94 11.12 5.22
N SER A 66 -16.75 11.72 5.09
CA SER A 66 -15.50 10.98 4.91
C SER A 66 -15.26 9.97 6.05
N ILE A 67 -15.32 10.45 7.30
CA ILE A 67 -15.10 9.60 8.48
C ILE A 67 -16.13 8.49 8.59
N LYS A 68 -17.40 8.79 8.32
CA LYS A 68 -18.50 7.81 8.34
C LYS A 68 -18.25 6.67 7.34
N LEU A 69 -17.92 7.01 6.11
CA LEU A 69 -17.68 6.02 5.05
C LEU A 69 -16.40 5.21 5.31
N ILE A 70 -15.33 5.85 5.81
CA ILE A 70 -14.09 5.16 6.20
C ILE A 70 -14.37 4.14 7.32
N LYS A 71 -15.12 4.54 8.37
CA LYS A 71 -15.49 3.64 9.46
C LYS A 71 -16.32 2.44 8.98
N GLN A 72 -17.23 2.65 8.04
CA GLN A 72 -18.04 1.58 7.45
C GLN A 72 -17.18 0.59 6.68
N ALA A 73 -16.23 1.08 5.87
CA ALA A 73 -15.24 0.23 5.19
C ALA A 73 -14.36 -0.53 6.19
N GLN A 74 -13.89 0.15 7.24
CA GLN A 74 -13.06 -0.48 8.28
C GLN A 74 -13.80 -1.61 8.99
N THR A 75 -15.07 -1.40 9.34
CA THR A 75 -15.91 -2.44 9.95
C THR A 75 -16.05 -3.65 9.01
N TYR A 76 -16.30 -3.42 7.73
CA TYR A 76 -16.37 -4.51 6.76
C TYR A 76 -15.06 -5.27 6.64
N LEU A 77 -13.93 -4.55 6.58
CA LEU A 77 -12.61 -5.16 6.52
C LEU A 77 -12.32 -6.00 7.78
N ASN A 78 -12.56 -5.44 8.96
CA ASN A 78 -12.33 -6.15 10.23
C ASN A 78 -13.11 -7.47 10.31
N ASN A 79 -14.35 -7.48 9.80
CA ASN A 79 -15.19 -8.67 9.76
C ASN A 79 -14.77 -9.66 8.65
N SER A 80 -13.97 -9.22 7.68
CA SER A 80 -13.56 -10.01 6.51
C SER A 80 -12.12 -10.51 6.60
N ILE A 81 -11.31 -9.92 7.47
CA ILE A 81 -9.88 -10.23 7.60
C ILE A 81 -9.69 -11.62 8.19
N LYS A 82 -8.90 -12.43 7.50
CA LYS A 82 -8.39 -13.71 8.02
C LYS A 82 -7.22 -13.46 8.95
N LYS A 83 -6.96 -14.40 9.85
CA LYS A 83 -5.85 -14.34 10.83
C LYS A 83 -4.50 -13.91 10.23
N TYR A 84 -4.27 -14.22 8.96
CA TYR A 84 -3.06 -13.84 8.22
C TYR A 84 -3.47 -13.22 6.88
N SER A 85 -3.42 -11.91 6.78
CA SER A 85 -3.87 -11.16 5.60
C SER A 85 -3.02 -11.45 4.36
N PHE A 86 -1.71 -11.71 4.55
CA PHE A 86 -0.75 -11.94 3.47
C PHE A 86 -0.26 -13.39 3.37
N GLY A 87 -0.94 -14.32 4.05
CA GLY A 87 -0.51 -15.71 4.19
C GLY A 87 0.28 -15.96 5.47
N LYS A 88 0.54 -17.23 5.76
CA LYS A 88 1.26 -17.64 6.99
C LYS A 88 2.66 -17.02 7.05
N PRO A 89 3.18 -16.71 8.25
CA PRO A 89 4.55 -16.27 8.39
C PRO A 89 5.54 -17.38 7.99
N LEU A 90 6.59 -17.00 7.25
CA LEU A 90 7.64 -17.92 6.80
C LEU A 90 8.68 -18.19 7.90
N PHE A 91 8.94 -17.20 8.75
CA PHE A 91 9.99 -17.26 9.75
C PHE A 91 9.47 -16.84 11.11
N GLN A 92 10.07 -17.39 12.16
CA GLN A 92 9.86 -16.89 13.52
C GLN A 92 10.50 -15.50 13.67
N LYS A 93 9.86 -14.64 14.45
CA LYS A 93 10.39 -13.31 14.76
C LYS A 93 11.73 -13.48 15.54
N LYS A 94 12.83 -13.14 14.89
CA LYS A 94 14.18 -13.11 15.49
C LYS A 94 14.75 -11.71 15.29
N SER A 95 15.42 -11.19 16.29
CA SER A 95 16.12 -9.90 16.22
C SER A 95 17.63 -10.17 16.17
N TYR A 96 18.32 -9.41 15.33
CA TYR A 96 19.78 -9.41 15.18
C TYR A 96 20.26 -7.96 15.12
N PRO A 97 20.27 -7.23 16.26
CA PRO A 97 20.48 -5.77 16.28
C PRO A 97 21.76 -5.33 15.59
N ASP A 98 22.88 -5.98 15.90
CA ASP A 98 24.20 -5.63 15.31
C ASP A 98 24.22 -5.88 13.80
N PHE A 99 23.66 -7.00 13.37
CA PHE A 99 23.54 -7.31 11.95
C PHE A 99 22.57 -6.36 11.23
N GLU A 100 21.47 -6.01 11.84
CA GLU A 100 20.52 -5.03 11.30
C GLU A 100 21.18 -3.67 11.13
N THR A 101 21.95 -3.21 12.11
CA THR A 101 22.70 -1.96 12.04
C THR A 101 23.71 -1.98 10.90
N LYS A 102 24.49 -3.07 10.76
CA LYS A 102 25.42 -3.28 9.66
C LYS A 102 24.71 -3.25 8.30
N LEU A 103 23.60 -3.98 8.18
CA LEU A 103 22.81 -4.05 6.94
C LEU A 103 22.30 -2.66 6.51
N ILE A 104 21.73 -1.90 7.46
CA ILE A 104 21.22 -0.55 7.18
C ILE A 104 22.33 0.39 6.77
N SER A 105 23.49 0.34 7.45
CA SER A 105 24.66 1.14 7.12
C SER A 105 25.19 0.80 5.72
N THR A 106 25.24 -0.48 5.35
CA THR A 106 25.61 -0.95 4.03
C THR A 106 24.65 -0.43 2.95
N ILE A 107 23.35 -0.61 3.15
CA ILE A 107 22.33 -0.11 2.21
C ILE A 107 22.45 1.40 2.04
N ARG A 108 22.57 2.13 3.15
CA ARG A 108 22.75 3.59 3.12
C ARG A 108 23.98 4.01 2.34
N GLY A 109 25.11 3.35 2.58
CA GLY A 109 26.36 3.61 1.86
C GLY A 109 26.21 3.42 0.35
N GLN A 110 25.61 2.31 -0.07
CA GLN A 110 25.39 2.00 -1.50
C GLN A 110 24.39 2.98 -2.18
N LEU A 111 23.44 3.53 -1.43
CA LEU A 111 22.47 4.50 -1.96
C LEU A 111 22.96 5.96 -1.91
N SER A 112 24.05 6.25 -1.19
CA SER A 112 24.55 7.60 -0.95
C SER A 112 25.75 7.96 -1.82
N ILE A 113 25.92 7.35 -2.99
CA ILE A 113 27.06 7.58 -3.88
C ILE A 113 27.08 9.04 -4.35
N ASP A 114 25.97 9.54 -4.87
CA ASP A 114 25.91 10.90 -5.41
C ASP A 114 25.45 11.93 -4.36
N ASN A 115 24.55 11.55 -3.48
CA ASN A 115 23.96 12.41 -2.46
C ASN A 115 23.67 11.63 -1.18
N SER A 116 23.93 12.23 -0.03
CA SER A 116 23.60 11.64 1.28
C SER A 116 22.13 11.27 1.38
N LYS A 117 21.84 10.04 1.78
CA LYS A 117 20.47 9.53 1.99
C LYS A 117 20.20 9.32 3.47
N ILE A 118 18.95 9.56 3.84
CA ILE A 118 18.41 9.19 5.15
C ILE A 118 17.53 7.97 4.93
N LEU A 119 17.73 6.92 5.74
CA LEU A 119 16.89 5.73 5.72
C LEU A 119 15.94 5.76 6.91
N HIS A 120 14.70 5.38 6.66
CA HIS A 120 13.70 5.11 7.70
C HIS A 120 13.50 3.60 7.82
N LEU A 121 13.63 3.07 9.04
CA LEU A 121 13.38 1.66 9.33
C LEU A 121 12.02 1.52 10.01
N ASP A 122 11.08 0.85 9.35
CA ASP A 122 9.78 0.50 9.93
C ASP A 122 9.79 -0.97 10.40
N LYS A 123 9.62 -1.16 11.70
CA LYS A 123 9.53 -2.48 12.37
C LYS A 123 8.15 -2.65 13.04
N SER A 124 7.14 -1.93 12.59
CA SER A 124 5.77 -2.12 13.07
C SER A 124 5.27 -3.56 12.81
N ASP A 125 4.37 -4.03 13.64
CA ASP A 125 3.87 -5.41 13.54
C ASP A 125 3.22 -5.68 12.16
N ILE A 126 2.53 -4.70 11.60
CA ILE A 126 1.91 -4.83 10.28
C ILE A 126 2.96 -4.93 9.16
N THR A 127 4.03 -4.16 9.24
CA THR A 127 5.14 -4.24 8.28
C THR A 127 5.85 -5.57 8.40
N LEU A 128 6.12 -6.03 9.62
CA LEU A 128 6.75 -7.33 9.87
C LEU A 128 5.85 -8.50 9.45
N GLU A 129 4.53 -8.41 9.63
CA GLU A 129 3.58 -9.40 9.10
C GLU A 129 3.68 -9.48 7.57
N PHE A 130 3.71 -8.34 6.90
CA PHE A 130 3.81 -8.30 5.43
C PHE A 130 5.14 -8.86 4.93
N VAL A 131 6.28 -8.33 5.40
CA VAL A 131 7.60 -8.74 4.90
C VAL A 131 7.97 -10.18 5.25
N ASN A 132 7.37 -10.74 6.30
CA ASN A 132 7.56 -12.14 6.70
C ASN A 132 6.52 -13.09 6.12
N SER A 133 5.64 -12.62 5.25
CA SER A 133 4.53 -13.42 4.74
C SER A 133 4.92 -14.36 3.60
N GLN A 134 4.24 -15.48 3.52
CA GLN A 134 4.36 -16.46 2.44
C GLN A 134 4.12 -15.84 1.05
N ASN A 135 3.27 -14.82 0.98
CA ASN A 135 2.89 -14.17 -0.26
C ASN A 135 3.68 -12.90 -0.57
N LEU A 136 4.74 -12.57 0.20
CA LEU A 136 5.53 -11.35 0.02
C LEU A 136 5.87 -11.09 -1.46
N LYS A 137 6.56 -12.03 -2.11
CA LYS A 137 7.00 -11.85 -3.51
C LYS A 137 5.84 -11.63 -4.47
N LYS A 138 4.74 -12.38 -4.29
CA LYS A 138 3.53 -12.26 -5.10
C LYS A 138 2.85 -10.90 -4.92
N VAL A 139 2.72 -10.42 -3.69
CA VAL A 139 2.07 -9.14 -3.40
C VAL A 139 2.97 -7.98 -3.80
N ALA A 140 4.27 -8.03 -3.50
CA ALA A 140 5.24 -7.02 -3.90
C ALA A 140 5.32 -6.85 -5.42
N SER A 141 5.17 -7.93 -6.21
CA SER A 141 5.18 -7.87 -7.67
C SER A 141 3.95 -7.19 -8.29
N VAL A 142 2.89 -6.97 -7.53
CA VAL A 142 1.72 -6.20 -8.01
C VAL A 142 2.06 -4.73 -8.19
N GLY A 143 2.97 -4.20 -7.39
CA GLY A 143 3.42 -2.81 -7.43
C GLY A 143 2.56 -1.87 -6.60
N THR A 144 2.61 -0.59 -6.96
CA THR A 144 1.93 0.48 -6.23
C THR A 144 0.40 0.39 -6.32
N SER A 145 -0.28 0.77 -5.25
CA SER A 145 -1.73 0.65 -5.13
C SER A 145 -2.51 1.85 -5.71
N CYS A 146 -1.87 3.01 -5.82
CA CYS A 146 -2.49 4.22 -6.32
C CYS A 146 -1.48 5.12 -7.06
N PRO A 147 -1.95 6.12 -7.86
CA PRO A 147 -1.09 7.03 -8.60
C PRO A 147 -0.12 7.83 -7.72
N ASP A 148 -0.54 8.25 -6.53
CA ASP A 148 0.32 9.01 -5.62
C ASP A 148 1.56 8.23 -5.18
N HIS A 149 1.42 6.93 -4.95
CA HIS A 149 2.57 6.08 -4.66
C HIS A 149 3.49 5.98 -5.86
N PHE A 150 2.94 5.83 -7.06
CA PHE A 150 3.71 5.74 -8.30
C PHE A 150 4.56 6.99 -8.56
N LEU A 151 4.06 8.17 -8.21
CA LEU A 151 4.79 9.44 -8.36
C LEU A 151 5.94 9.61 -7.35
N ARG A 152 5.87 8.92 -6.20
CA ARG A 152 6.78 9.12 -5.07
C ARG A 152 7.75 7.98 -4.85
N THR A 153 7.47 6.81 -5.40
CA THR A 153 8.27 5.60 -5.21
C THR A 153 8.54 4.91 -6.53
N LYS A 154 9.42 3.94 -6.53
CA LYS A 154 9.54 2.99 -7.65
C LYS A 154 8.25 2.16 -7.78
N ARG A 155 7.93 1.72 -8.98
CA ARG A 155 6.76 0.87 -9.25
C ARG A 155 6.74 -0.41 -8.43
N LEU A 156 7.88 -1.04 -8.26
CA LEU A 156 8.05 -2.25 -7.46
C LEU A 156 8.98 -1.98 -6.28
N PRO A 157 8.70 -2.54 -5.09
CA PRO A 157 9.67 -2.52 -4.01
C PRO A 157 10.82 -3.49 -4.29
N MET A 158 12.01 -3.15 -3.83
CA MET A 158 13.14 -4.08 -3.82
C MET A 158 12.93 -5.10 -2.69
N VAL A 159 12.86 -6.37 -3.03
CA VAL A 159 12.74 -7.46 -2.06
C VAL A 159 14.10 -8.08 -1.86
N LEU A 160 14.69 -7.92 -0.69
CA LEU A 160 15.95 -8.53 -0.29
C LEU A 160 15.75 -9.99 0.16
N PRO A 161 16.82 -10.80 0.15
CA PRO A 161 16.81 -12.09 0.83
C PRO A 161 16.45 -11.97 2.31
N SER A 162 16.01 -13.06 2.93
CA SER A 162 15.71 -13.06 4.37
C SER A 162 16.92 -12.70 5.22
N LEU A 163 16.71 -12.15 6.42
CA LEU A 163 17.80 -11.82 7.34
C LEU A 163 18.70 -13.03 7.63
N SER A 164 18.13 -14.24 7.71
CA SER A 164 18.90 -15.46 7.93
C SER A 164 19.77 -15.83 6.75
N GLU A 165 19.33 -15.60 5.51
CA GLU A 165 20.13 -15.81 4.31
C GLU A 165 21.24 -14.76 4.19
N LEU A 166 20.90 -13.49 4.43
CA LEU A 166 21.87 -12.39 4.43
C LEU A 166 22.95 -12.59 5.50
N LYS A 167 22.58 -13.07 6.69
CA LYS A 167 23.53 -13.35 7.77
C LYS A 167 24.50 -14.48 7.42
N LYS A 168 24.05 -15.53 6.72
CA LYS A 168 24.93 -16.60 6.22
C LYS A 168 25.95 -16.09 5.19
N SER A 169 25.63 -15.00 4.53
CA SER A 169 26.46 -14.36 3.51
C SER A 169 27.08 -13.04 4.01
N GLU A 170 27.28 -12.89 5.32
CA GLU A 170 27.65 -11.60 5.95
C GLU A 170 28.92 -10.98 5.35
N GLU A 171 29.92 -11.79 5.01
CA GLU A 171 31.17 -11.34 4.35
C GLU A 171 30.92 -10.78 2.94
N LYS A 172 29.81 -11.18 2.29
CA LYS A 172 29.44 -10.79 0.93
C LYS A 172 28.23 -9.83 0.89
N ILE A 173 27.84 -9.28 2.04
CA ILE A 173 26.61 -8.49 2.12
C ILE A 173 26.62 -7.30 1.16
N ASP A 174 27.75 -6.63 1.00
CA ASP A 174 27.92 -5.52 0.07
C ASP A 174 27.63 -5.94 -1.37
N SER A 175 28.18 -7.06 -1.80
CA SER A 175 27.97 -7.58 -3.16
C SER A 175 26.52 -8.02 -3.39
N VAL A 176 25.88 -8.61 -2.38
CA VAL A 176 24.46 -9.00 -2.44
C VAL A 176 23.56 -7.78 -2.57
N ILE A 177 23.77 -6.76 -1.74
CA ILE A 177 23.00 -5.51 -1.80
C ILE A 177 23.23 -4.80 -3.13
N LYS A 178 24.48 -4.66 -3.57
CA LYS A 178 24.84 -4.03 -4.85
C LYS A 178 24.16 -4.74 -6.04
N SER A 179 24.17 -6.08 -6.04
CA SER A 179 23.47 -6.87 -7.08
C SER A 179 21.97 -6.64 -7.11
N HIS A 180 21.31 -6.45 -5.95
CA HIS A 180 19.88 -6.16 -5.89
C HIS A 180 19.60 -4.72 -6.32
N LEU A 181 20.41 -3.76 -5.92
CA LEU A 181 20.30 -2.36 -6.33
C LEU A 181 20.49 -2.18 -7.83
N GLY A 182 21.44 -2.90 -8.44
CA GLY A 182 21.68 -2.85 -9.89
C GLY A 182 20.52 -3.39 -10.74
N LYS A 183 19.62 -4.16 -10.15
CA LYS A 183 18.39 -4.66 -10.79
C LYS A 183 17.16 -3.77 -10.52
N TYR A 184 17.29 -2.82 -9.62
CA TYR A 184 16.24 -1.95 -9.13
C TYR A 184 16.32 -0.54 -9.72
#